data_6408edfec623f73fc968186dc22b2498
#
_entry.id   6408edfec623f73fc968186dc22b2498
#
_cell.length_a   1.000
_cell.length_b   1.000
_cell.length_c   1.000
_cell.angle_alpha   90.00
_cell.angle_beta   90.00
_cell.angle_gamma   90.00
#
_symmetry.space_group_name_H-M   'P 1'
#
loop_
_entity.id
_entity.type
_entity.pdbx_description
1 polymer ?
#
loop_
_entity_poly.entity_id
_entity_poly.type
_entity_poly.pdbx_seq_one_letter_code
_entity_poly.pdbx_strand_id
1 'polypeptide(L)'
;MPKAMSADITAQAGAVKVDGLAGDVHVTTQAGAVEGRALTSDQVTVKTEAGAASLEFAAAPSLIRTTTSAGAVELRVPGTTAYAVDVQTSVGASSVKVDQDPASTHRIEVHTDVGAVKIESLP
;
A
#
# COMPACT_ATOMS: atom_id res chain seq x y z
N MET A 1 26.47 7.99 -3.29
CA MET A 1 25.52 8.40 -2.27
C MET A 1 24.10 8.03 -2.68
N PRO A 2 23.56 7.06 -2.04
CA PRO A 2 22.19 6.73 -2.33
C PRO A 2 21.27 7.84 -1.87
N LYS A 3 20.24 8.06 -2.62
CA LYS A 3 19.28 9.09 -2.30
C LYS A 3 17.91 8.51 -2.15
N ALA A 4 17.29 8.84 -1.06
CA ALA A 4 15.89 8.56 -0.91
C ALA A 4 15.14 9.52 -1.83
N MET A 5 14.53 8.98 -2.85
CA MET A 5 13.76 9.77 -3.78
C MET A 5 12.30 9.70 -3.39
N SER A 6 11.72 10.87 -3.19
CA SER A 6 10.30 10.95 -2.92
C SER A 6 9.55 11.04 -4.23
N ALA A 7 8.44 10.33 -4.32
CA ALA A 7 7.57 10.40 -5.47
C ALA A 7 6.22 10.93 -5.04
N ASP A 8 5.76 11.95 -5.73
CA ASP A 8 4.44 12.53 -5.48
C ASP A 8 3.70 12.51 -6.81
N ILE A 9 2.77 11.62 -6.94
CA ILE A 9 2.09 11.35 -8.19
C ILE A 9 0.61 11.64 -8.00
N THR A 10 0.07 12.45 -8.88
CA THR A 10 -1.35 12.76 -8.88
C THR A 10 -1.91 12.45 -10.26
N ALA A 11 -2.92 11.60 -10.30
CA ALA A 11 -3.57 11.23 -11.55
C ALA A 11 -5.08 11.30 -11.36
N GLN A 12 -5.78 11.84 -12.35
CA GLN A 12 -7.24 11.86 -12.28
C GLN A 12 -7.84 10.59 -12.85
N ALA A 13 -7.24 10.06 -13.90
CA ALA A 13 -7.71 8.84 -14.53
C ALA A 13 -6.54 8.17 -15.21
N GLY A 14 -6.57 6.82 -15.26
CA GLY A 14 -5.54 6.05 -15.90
C GLY A 14 -4.76 5.22 -14.91
N ALA A 15 -3.65 4.66 -15.37
CA ALA A 15 -2.83 3.77 -14.54
C ALA A 15 -1.56 4.49 -14.09
N VAL A 16 -1.19 4.26 -12.84
CA VAL A 16 0.06 4.77 -12.28
C VAL A 16 0.94 3.57 -11.97
N LYS A 17 2.14 3.58 -12.48
CA LYS A 17 3.12 2.53 -12.22
C LYS A 17 4.36 3.13 -11.57
N VAL A 18 4.77 2.52 -10.49
CA VAL A 18 5.94 2.93 -9.73
C VAL A 18 6.82 1.71 -9.54
N ASP A 19 8.09 1.82 -9.83
CA ASP A 19 8.99 0.68 -9.79
C ASP A 19 10.33 1.09 -9.18
N GLY A 20 10.75 0.33 -8.17
CA GLY A 20 12.09 0.48 -7.61
C GLY A 20 12.33 1.76 -6.84
N LEU A 21 11.32 2.34 -6.23
CA LEU A 21 11.49 3.58 -5.47
C LEU A 21 11.98 3.30 -4.06
N ALA A 22 12.87 4.15 -3.61
CA ALA A 22 13.36 4.17 -2.24
C ALA A 22 13.17 5.59 -1.70
N GLY A 23 12.31 5.77 -0.76
CA GLY A 23 11.98 7.08 -0.23
C GLY A 23 10.48 7.17 -0.07
N ASP A 24 9.98 8.33 0.27
CA ASP A 24 8.57 8.50 0.50
C ASP A 24 7.79 8.45 -0.81
N VAL A 25 6.71 7.71 -0.83
CA VAL A 25 5.83 7.61 -1.99
C VAL A 25 4.47 8.14 -1.60
N HIS A 26 3.98 9.06 -2.40
CA HIS A 26 2.67 9.65 -2.19
C HIS A 26 1.92 9.63 -3.52
N VAL A 27 0.87 8.84 -3.59
CA VAL A 27 0.10 8.68 -4.82
C VAL A 27 -1.35 9.05 -4.54
N THR A 28 -1.90 9.91 -5.39
CA THR A 28 -3.30 10.29 -5.33
C THR A 28 -3.93 10.06 -6.68
N THR A 29 -4.98 9.26 -6.73
CA THR A 29 -5.67 8.91 -7.96
C THR A 29 -7.17 8.98 -7.74
N GLN A 30 -7.89 9.62 -8.64
CA GLN A 30 -9.34 9.65 -8.53
C GLN A 30 -9.96 8.42 -9.15
N ALA A 31 -9.48 8.00 -10.30
CA ALA A 31 -9.98 6.79 -10.95
C ALA A 31 -8.85 6.14 -11.71
N GLY A 32 -8.76 4.81 -11.63
CA GLY A 32 -7.72 4.07 -12.32
C GLY A 32 -7.02 3.09 -11.40
N ALA A 33 -5.86 2.62 -11.82
CA ALA A 33 -5.10 1.63 -11.08
C ALA A 33 -3.76 2.19 -10.65
N VAL A 34 -3.33 1.79 -9.45
CA VAL A 34 -2.01 2.11 -8.95
C VAL A 34 -1.25 0.80 -8.80
N GLU A 35 -0.05 0.74 -9.37
CA GLU A 35 0.78 -0.46 -9.30
C GLU A 35 2.18 -0.07 -8.87
N GLY A 36 2.66 -0.64 -7.77
CA GLY A 36 4.01 -0.41 -7.29
C GLY A 36 4.73 -1.74 -7.16
N ARG A 37 5.99 -1.77 -7.59
CA ARG A 37 6.81 -2.98 -7.53
C ARG A 37 8.17 -2.66 -6.96
N ALA A 38 8.74 -3.64 -6.27
CA ALA A 38 10.11 -3.57 -5.75
C ALA A 38 10.34 -2.31 -4.95
N LEU A 39 9.38 -1.95 -4.12
CA LEU A 39 9.46 -0.74 -3.33
C LEU A 39 10.31 -0.99 -2.09
N THR A 40 11.23 -0.09 -1.82
CA THR A 40 12.02 -0.11 -0.60
C THR A 40 11.76 1.13 0.24
N SER A 41 10.63 1.76 -0.01
CA SER A 41 10.26 3.02 0.64
C SER A 41 9.90 2.80 2.10
N ASP A 42 10.26 3.75 2.94
CA ASP A 42 9.88 3.70 4.36
C ASP A 42 8.43 4.10 4.55
N GLN A 43 7.96 5.09 3.82
CA GLN A 43 6.60 5.58 3.96
C GLN A 43 5.92 5.58 2.61
N VAL A 44 4.75 4.99 2.57
CA VAL A 44 3.95 4.94 1.35
C VAL A 44 2.54 5.38 1.70
N THR A 45 2.05 6.37 0.98
CA THR A 45 0.69 6.85 1.13
C THR A 45 0.01 6.76 -0.23
N VAL A 46 -1.08 6.02 -0.29
CA VAL A 46 -1.85 5.88 -1.52
C VAL A 46 -3.29 6.28 -1.22
N LYS A 47 -3.81 7.16 -2.05
CA LYS A 47 -5.18 7.61 -1.91
C LYS A 47 -5.88 7.44 -3.25
N THR A 48 -6.89 6.61 -3.28
CA THR A 48 -7.63 6.28 -4.49
C THR A 48 -9.11 6.40 -4.22
N GLU A 49 -9.83 7.14 -5.03
CA GLU A 49 -11.27 7.23 -4.85
C GLU A 49 -11.96 6.02 -5.48
N ALA A 50 -11.61 5.68 -6.72
CA ALA A 50 -12.16 4.53 -7.39
C ALA A 50 -11.08 3.84 -8.20
N GLY A 51 -10.98 2.52 -8.09
CA GLY A 51 -9.98 1.76 -8.82
C GLY A 51 -9.28 0.76 -7.91
N ALA A 52 -8.14 0.27 -8.37
CA ALA A 52 -7.40 -0.75 -7.65
C ALA A 52 -5.99 -0.26 -7.30
N ALA A 53 -5.51 -0.67 -6.14
CA ALA A 53 -4.14 -0.40 -5.75
C ALA A 53 -3.43 -1.72 -5.50
N SER A 54 -2.28 -1.91 -6.13
CA SER A 54 -1.49 -3.12 -5.98
C SER A 54 -0.05 -2.70 -5.69
N LEU A 55 0.43 -3.05 -4.52
CA LEU A 55 1.76 -2.65 -4.08
C LEU A 55 2.55 -3.88 -3.67
N GLU A 56 3.79 -3.93 -4.15
CA GLU A 56 4.70 -5.00 -3.83
C GLU A 56 5.98 -4.40 -3.29
N PHE A 57 6.37 -4.82 -2.10
CA PHE A 57 7.51 -4.25 -1.40
C PHE A 57 8.67 -5.24 -1.37
N ALA A 58 9.86 -4.75 -1.67
CA ALA A 58 11.07 -5.54 -1.57
C ALA A 58 11.69 -5.48 -0.17
N ALA A 59 11.34 -4.47 0.61
CA ALA A 59 11.83 -4.33 1.98
C ALA A 59 10.66 -3.91 2.86
N ALA A 60 10.78 -4.16 4.17
CA ALA A 60 9.72 -3.84 5.10
C ALA A 60 9.57 -2.33 5.25
N PRO A 61 8.40 -1.77 4.93
CA PRO A 61 8.17 -0.34 5.11
C PRO A 61 7.85 -0.01 6.56
N SER A 62 8.14 1.21 6.96
CA SER A 62 7.79 1.67 8.31
C SER A 62 6.30 2.01 8.40
N LEU A 63 5.76 2.62 7.35
CA LEU A 63 4.35 3.02 7.35
C LEU A 63 3.77 2.90 5.96
N ILE A 64 2.67 2.18 5.87
CA ILE A 64 1.85 2.13 4.67
C ILE A 64 0.47 2.68 5.04
N ARG A 65 0.04 3.67 4.30
CA ARG A 65 -1.30 4.21 4.49
C ARG A 65 -2.01 4.21 3.15
N THR A 66 -3.09 3.46 3.06
CA THR A 66 -3.86 3.34 1.84
C THR A 66 -5.31 3.68 2.14
N THR A 67 -5.87 4.60 1.37
CA THR A 67 -7.25 5.00 1.50
C THR A 67 -7.94 4.83 0.16
N THR A 68 -9.04 4.10 0.15
CA THR A 68 -9.80 3.82 -1.06
C THR A 68 -11.28 3.94 -0.76
N SER A 69 -12.00 4.71 -1.55
CA SER A 69 -13.45 4.80 -1.37
C SER A 69 -14.15 3.62 -2.02
N ALA A 70 -13.77 3.26 -3.23
CA ALA A 70 -14.35 2.10 -3.91
C ALA A 70 -13.27 1.43 -4.74
N GLY A 71 -13.11 0.11 -4.58
CA GLY A 71 -12.13 -0.63 -5.33
C GLY A 71 -11.45 -1.69 -4.51
N ALA A 72 -10.33 -2.21 -5.01
CA ALA A 72 -9.58 -3.26 -4.36
C ALA A 72 -8.18 -2.79 -3.99
N VAL A 73 -7.69 -3.26 -2.86
CA VAL A 73 -6.34 -2.98 -2.41
C VAL A 73 -5.61 -4.31 -2.24
N GLU A 74 -4.45 -4.41 -2.85
CA GLU A 74 -3.62 -5.59 -2.72
C GLU A 74 -2.22 -5.16 -2.31
N LEU A 75 -1.77 -5.67 -1.18
CA LEU A 75 -0.45 -5.35 -0.65
C LEU A 75 0.35 -6.63 -0.50
N ARG A 76 1.60 -6.60 -0.95
CA ARG A 76 2.55 -7.69 -0.75
C ARG A 76 3.77 -7.13 -0.05
N VAL A 77 4.08 -7.71 1.09
CA VAL A 77 5.18 -7.22 1.93
C VAL A 77 6.08 -8.41 2.27
N PRO A 78 7.36 -8.15 2.60
CA PRO A 78 8.23 -9.25 3.01
C PRO A 78 7.70 -9.96 4.26
N GLY A 79 7.73 -11.26 4.24
CA GLY A 79 7.19 -12.07 5.33
C GLY A 79 8.14 -12.26 6.50
N THR A 80 9.29 -11.59 6.49
CA THR A 80 10.27 -11.74 7.57
C THR A 80 10.02 -10.78 8.72
N THR A 81 9.05 -9.89 8.59
CA THR A 81 8.77 -8.86 9.59
C THR A 81 7.30 -8.92 9.96
N ALA A 82 7.03 -8.79 11.25
CA ALA A 82 5.66 -8.67 11.72
C ALA A 82 5.22 -7.21 11.64
N TYR A 83 3.95 -6.98 11.36
CA TYR A 83 3.41 -5.65 11.11
C TYR A 83 2.24 -5.38 12.03
N ALA A 84 2.10 -4.13 12.45
CA ALA A 84 0.87 -3.67 13.09
C ALA A 84 -0.12 -3.34 11.99
N VAL A 85 -1.08 -4.21 11.75
CA VAL A 85 -2.01 -4.08 10.64
C VAL A 85 -3.33 -3.56 11.15
N ASP A 86 -3.81 -2.49 10.52
CA ASP A 86 -5.10 -1.90 10.83
C ASP A 86 -5.88 -1.77 9.53
N VAL A 87 -6.90 -2.60 9.37
CA VAL A 87 -7.73 -2.62 8.17
C VAL A 87 -9.15 -2.28 8.55
N GLN A 88 -9.71 -1.29 7.91
CA GLN A 88 -11.10 -0.87 8.11
C GLN A 88 -11.83 -0.93 6.78
N THR A 89 -12.88 -1.72 6.73
CA THR A 89 -13.69 -1.89 5.54
C THR A 89 -15.16 -1.81 5.93
N SER A 90 -15.89 -0.90 5.33
CA SER A 90 -17.31 -0.76 5.64
C SER A 90 -18.13 -1.83 4.93
N VAL A 91 -17.91 -2.02 3.64
CA VAL A 91 -18.60 -3.04 2.85
C VAL A 91 -17.56 -3.74 2.00
N GLY A 92 -17.45 -5.06 2.18
CA GLY A 92 -16.50 -5.85 1.42
C GLY A 92 -15.80 -6.86 2.28
N ALA A 93 -14.70 -7.40 1.76
CA ALA A 93 -13.93 -8.43 2.43
C ALA A 93 -12.52 -7.98 2.67
N SER A 94 -11.94 -8.43 3.76
CA SER A 94 -10.54 -8.19 4.03
C SER A 94 -9.84 -9.53 4.32
N SER A 95 -8.64 -9.68 3.79
CA SER A 95 -7.84 -10.87 3.98
C SER A 95 -6.42 -10.44 4.32
N VAL A 96 -5.95 -10.82 5.50
CA VAL A 96 -4.62 -10.46 5.96
C VAL A 96 -3.85 -11.76 6.20
N LYS A 97 -2.77 -11.93 5.46
CA LYS A 97 -1.95 -13.14 5.53
C LYS A 97 -0.50 -12.81 5.85
N VAL A 98 -0.31 -11.89 6.75
CA VAL A 98 1.03 -11.53 7.23
C VAL A 98 1.06 -11.69 8.74
N ASP A 99 2.25 -11.81 9.30
CA ASP A 99 2.40 -11.83 10.74
C ASP A 99 2.00 -10.47 11.30
N GLN A 100 1.16 -10.49 12.31
CA GLN A 100 0.65 -9.28 12.92
C GLN A 100 1.22 -9.14 14.33
N ASP A 101 1.71 -7.94 14.62
CA ASP A 101 2.22 -7.61 15.93
C ASP A 101 1.85 -6.16 16.25
N PRO A 102 0.89 -5.93 17.15
CA PRO A 102 0.48 -4.56 17.44
C PRO A 102 1.57 -3.70 18.06
N ALA A 103 2.65 -4.30 18.54
CA ALA A 103 3.77 -3.54 19.07
C ALA A 103 4.85 -3.26 18.02
N SER A 104 4.63 -3.68 16.78
CA SER A 104 5.61 -3.48 15.73
C SER A 104 5.75 -2.01 15.36
N THR A 105 6.97 -1.60 15.01
CA THR A 105 7.22 -0.26 14.49
C THR A 105 6.85 -0.14 13.03
N HIS A 106 6.58 -1.27 12.37
CA HIS A 106 6.11 -1.29 10.98
C HIS A 106 4.60 -1.34 10.99
N ARG A 107 3.98 -0.30 10.44
CA ARG A 107 2.52 -0.17 10.51
C ARG A 107 1.91 -0.16 9.13
N ILE A 108 0.82 -0.90 8.98
CA ILE A 108 0.03 -0.90 7.76
C ILE A 108 -1.38 -0.44 8.11
N GLU A 109 -1.81 0.66 7.52
CA GLU A 109 -3.17 1.16 7.70
C GLU A 109 -3.89 1.15 6.35
N VAL A 110 -5.01 0.48 6.29
CA VAL A 110 -5.82 0.42 5.08
C VAL A 110 -7.24 0.81 5.45
N HIS A 111 -7.78 1.74 4.70
CA HIS A 111 -9.16 2.20 4.92
C HIS A 111 -9.89 2.11 3.59
N THR A 112 -10.95 1.32 3.54
CA THR A 112 -11.74 1.09 2.33
C THR A 112 -13.21 1.18 2.69
N ASP A 113 -13.97 2.00 1.98
CA ASP A 113 -15.41 2.08 2.21
C ASP A 113 -16.11 0.91 1.54
N VAL A 114 -15.86 0.69 0.27
CA VAL A 114 -16.48 -0.41 -0.49
C VAL A 114 -15.40 -1.10 -1.31
N GLY A 115 -15.23 -2.40 -1.10
CA GLY A 115 -14.26 -3.15 -1.88
C GLY A 115 -13.60 -4.25 -1.10
N ALA A 116 -12.49 -4.76 -1.61
CA ALA A 116 -11.75 -5.84 -1.01
C ALA A 116 -10.33 -5.40 -0.67
N VAL A 117 -9.84 -5.90 0.45
CA VAL A 117 -8.48 -5.64 0.89
C VAL A 117 -7.78 -6.98 1.03
N LYS A 118 -6.60 -7.09 0.45
CA LYS A 118 -5.81 -8.30 0.50
C LYS A 118 -4.37 -7.95 0.85
N ILE A 119 -3.87 -8.48 1.93
CA ILE A 119 -2.50 -8.28 2.36
C ILE A 119 -1.83 -9.63 2.44
N GLU A 120 -0.77 -9.81 1.68
CA GLU A 120 -0.05 -11.07 1.62
C GLU A 120 1.42 -10.86 1.92
N SER A 121 2.05 -11.88 2.45
CA SER A 121 3.49 -11.88 2.62
C SER A 121 4.15 -12.57 1.44
N LEU A 122 5.27 -12.01 1.02
CA LEU A 122 6.08 -12.63 -0.02
C LEU A 122 6.85 -13.81 0.56
N PRO A 123 7.06 -14.85 -0.23
CA PRO A 123 7.84 -15.99 0.23
C PRO A 123 9.30 -15.68 0.47
#